data_6e92d397cf39f9b2fcef74ceef6f46c1
#
_entry.id   6e92d397cf39f9b2fcef74ceef6f46c1
#
_cell.length_a   1.000
_cell.length_b   1.000
_cell.length_c   1.000
_cell.angle_alpha   90.00
_cell.angle_beta   90.00
_cell.angle_gamma   90.00
#
_symmetry.space_group_name_H-M   'P 1'
#
loop_
_entity.id
_entity.type
_entity.pdbx_description
1 polymer ?
#
loop_
_entity_poly.entity_id
_entity_poly.type
_entity_poly.pdbx_seq_one_letter_code
_entity_poly.pdbx_strand_id
1 'polypeptide(L)'
;MIERYTRPEIGAVWTDEARMEAWRQVEVAACEEMDGPTPQDLEAIRAATFTVEAVKEREKVTDHDMAAFVDVLSASAGPGGRWIHYGLTSSDVLDTALALQIKRAGEIIRPGTRACPAG
;
A
#
# COMPACT_ATOMS: atom_id res chain seq x y z
N MET A 1 -15.35 -7.84 -1.99
CA MET A 1 -16.72 -7.43 -1.53
C MET A 1 -17.71 -7.61 -2.68
N ILE A 2 -18.98 -7.85 -2.35
CA ILE A 2 -20.02 -7.95 -3.39
C ILE A 2 -20.41 -6.53 -3.81
N GLU A 3 -20.13 -6.20 -5.06
CA GLU A 3 -20.23 -4.83 -5.59
C GLU A 3 -21.62 -4.21 -5.40
N ARG A 4 -22.70 -4.95 -5.73
CA ARG A 4 -24.09 -4.46 -5.61
C ARG A 4 -24.54 -4.17 -4.17
N TYR A 5 -23.80 -4.67 -3.16
CA TYR A 5 -24.08 -4.44 -1.74
C TYR A 5 -23.07 -3.53 -1.08
N THR A 6 -22.15 -2.97 -1.85
CA THR A 6 -21.03 -2.18 -1.35
C THR A 6 -21.27 -0.71 -1.66
N ARG A 7 -21.24 0.13 -0.65
CA ARG A 7 -21.25 1.59 -0.84
C ARG A 7 -19.91 2.00 -1.47
N PRO A 8 -19.92 2.93 -2.46
CA PRO A 8 -18.71 3.32 -3.17
C PRO A 8 -17.59 3.83 -2.26
N GLU A 9 -17.92 4.60 -1.24
CA GLU A 9 -16.94 5.21 -0.33
C GLU A 9 -16.14 4.15 0.44
N ILE A 10 -16.82 3.14 0.96
CA ILE A 10 -16.15 2.06 1.70
C ILE A 10 -15.48 1.06 0.75
N GLY A 11 -16.11 0.80 -0.39
CA GLY A 11 -15.55 -0.07 -1.42
C GLY A 11 -14.21 0.42 -1.95
N ALA A 12 -14.04 1.74 -2.10
CA ALA A 12 -12.79 2.34 -2.55
C ALA A 12 -11.60 2.11 -1.60
N VAL A 13 -11.85 1.86 -0.33
CA VAL A 13 -10.78 1.53 0.65
C VAL A 13 -10.22 0.12 0.42
N TRP A 14 -11.00 -0.80 -0.14
CA TRP A 14 -10.70 -2.23 -0.19
C TRP A 14 -10.40 -2.76 -1.60
N THR A 15 -10.17 -1.89 -2.57
CA THR A 15 -9.73 -2.30 -3.91
C THR A 15 -8.29 -2.80 -3.88
N ASP A 16 -7.89 -3.59 -4.87
CA ASP A 16 -6.49 -4.01 -5.04
C ASP A 16 -5.55 -2.80 -5.15
N GLU A 17 -5.96 -1.78 -5.88
CA GLU A 17 -5.18 -0.54 -6.03
C GLU A 17 -5.01 0.19 -4.70
N ALA A 18 -6.08 0.34 -3.91
CA ALA A 18 -6.01 0.98 -2.59
C ALA A 18 -5.14 0.18 -1.61
N ARG A 19 -5.21 -1.14 -1.65
CA ARG A 19 -4.36 -2.03 -0.85
C ARG A 19 -2.89 -1.86 -1.21
N MET A 20 -2.56 -1.92 -2.49
CA MET A 20 -1.18 -1.78 -2.96
C MET A 20 -0.64 -0.35 -2.76
N GLU A 21 -1.48 0.67 -2.85
CA GLU A 21 -1.11 2.04 -2.50
C GLU A 21 -0.80 2.17 -1.00
N ALA A 22 -1.52 1.47 -0.13
CA ALA A 22 -1.19 1.42 1.29
C ALA A 22 0.18 0.73 1.51
N TRP A 23 0.49 -0.33 0.77
CA TRP A 23 1.83 -0.95 0.78
C TRP A 23 2.92 0.05 0.36
N ARG A 24 2.68 0.79 -0.73
CA ARG A 24 3.61 1.83 -1.18
C ARG A 24 3.88 2.88 -0.10
N GLN A 25 2.84 3.33 0.58
CA GLN A 25 2.97 4.31 1.66
C GLN A 25 3.84 3.79 2.81
N VAL A 26 3.69 2.53 3.18
CA VAL A 26 4.51 1.90 4.23
C VAL A 26 5.98 1.81 3.79
N GLU A 27 6.24 1.37 2.56
CA GLU A 27 7.60 1.27 2.03
C GLU A 27 8.29 2.64 1.94
N VAL A 28 7.59 3.66 1.47
CA VAL A 28 8.11 5.04 1.41
C VAL A 28 8.42 5.57 2.80
N ALA A 29 7.50 5.41 3.75
CA ALA A 29 7.69 5.87 5.13
C ALA A 29 8.87 5.16 5.80
N ALA A 30 9.05 3.86 5.56
CA ALA A 30 10.20 3.12 6.07
C ALA A 30 11.52 3.66 5.51
N CYS A 31 11.58 3.95 4.21
CA CYS A 31 12.78 4.54 3.59
C CYS A 31 13.10 5.95 4.10
N GLU A 32 12.08 6.74 4.43
CA GLU A 32 12.26 8.09 4.99
C GLU A 32 12.90 8.10 6.37
N GLU A 33 12.71 7.03 7.15
CA GLU A 33 13.27 6.88 8.50
C GLU A 33 14.65 6.19 8.52
N MET A 34 15.16 5.78 7.35
CA MET A 34 16.48 5.12 7.25
C MET A 34 17.60 6.14 7.06
N ASP A 35 18.77 5.82 7.61
CA ASP A 35 19.98 6.64 7.43
C ASP A 35 20.70 6.43 6.07
N GLY A 36 20.35 5.37 5.35
CA GLY A 36 21.07 4.96 4.13
C GLY A 36 20.71 5.74 2.85
N PRO A 37 19.42 5.99 2.57
CA PRO A 37 19.00 6.67 1.34
C PRO A 37 19.50 8.11 1.27
N THR A 38 20.03 8.51 0.11
CA THR A 38 20.34 9.92 -0.16
C THR A 38 19.04 10.71 -0.40
N PRO A 39 19.07 12.07 -0.32
CA PRO A 39 17.91 12.88 -0.71
C PRO A 39 17.41 12.58 -2.13
N GLN A 40 18.31 12.29 -3.06
CA GLN A 40 17.96 11.90 -4.42
C GLN A 40 17.29 10.53 -4.48
N ASP A 41 17.77 9.56 -3.69
CA ASP A 41 17.11 8.25 -3.56
C ASP A 41 15.69 8.40 -3.02
N LEU A 42 15.49 9.21 -1.98
CA LEU A 42 14.17 9.46 -1.39
C LEU A 42 13.21 10.13 -2.37
N GLU A 43 13.68 11.07 -3.17
CA GLU A 43 12.87 11.68 -4.22
C GLU A 43 12.39 10.63 -5.24
N ALA A 44 13.30 9.77 -5.70
CA ALA A 44 12.97 8.69 -6.62
C ALA A 44 12.00 7.66 -6.00
N ILE A 45 12.17 7.32 -4.73
CA ILE A 45 11.29 6.39 -4.01
C ILE A 45 9.88 6.99 -3.83
N ARG A 46 9.77 8.28 -3.48
CA ARG A 46 8.48 8.95 -3.39
C ARG A 46 7.75 9.03 -4.73
N ALA A 47 8.50 9.16 -5.81
CA ALA A 47 7.97 9.19 -7.18
C ALA A 47 7.69 7.79 -7.76
N ALA A 48 8.10 6.72 -7.09
CA ALA A 48 7.93 5.36 -7.56
C ALA A 48 6.45 5.00 -7.74
N THR A 49 6.16 4.32 -8.83
CA THR A 49 4.79 3.97 -9.25
C THR A 49 4.66 2.48 -9.49
N PHE A 50 3.43 2.03 -9.52
CA PHE A 50 3.04 0.67 -9.88
C PHE A 50 1.70 0.67 -10.61
N THR A 51 1.38 -0.44 -11.26
CA THR A 51 0.02 -0.76 -11.68
C THR A 51 -0.35 -2.13 -11.12
N VAL A 52 -1.64 -2.33 -10.83
CA VAL A 52 -2.13 -3.63 -10.33
C VAL A 52 -1.82 -4.73 -11.34
N GLU A 53 -1.99 -4.45 -12.63
CA GLU A 53 -1.72 -5.37 -13.73
C GLU A 53 -0.25 -5.81 -13.77
N ALA A 54 0.68 -4.87 -13.63
CA ALA A 54 2.12 -5.16 -13.62
C ALA A 54 2.50 -6.04 -12.41
N VAL A 55 1.94 -5.77 -11.25
CA VAL A 55 2.17 -6.57 -10.05
C VAL A 55 1.62 -7.99 -10.23
N LYS A 56 0.39 -8.13 -10.72
CA LYS A 56 -0.21 -9.46 -10.98
C LYS A 56 0.56 -10.25 -12.03
N GLU A 57 1.08 -9.60 -13.06
CA GLU A 57 1.92 -10.26 -14.06
C GLU A 57 3.24 -10.73 -13.46
N ARG A 58 3.88 -9.90 -12.62
CA ARG A 58 5.11 -10.26 -11.93
C ARG A 58 4.90 -11.39 -10.92
N GLU A 59 3.76 -11.43 -10.26
CA GLU A 59 3.40 -12.48 -9.30
C GLU A 59 3.39 -13.87 -9.92
N LYS A 60 3.08 -14.01 -11.21
CA LYS A 60 3.17 -15.29 -11.92
C LYS A 60 4.59 -15.88 -11.93
N VAL A 61 5.60 -15.06 -11.73
CA VAL A 61 7.02 -15.47 -11.67
C VAL A 61 7.47 -15.64 -10.23
N THR A 62 7.05 -14.74 -9.33
CA THR A 62 7.51 -14.76 -7.93
C THR A 62 6.72 -15.73 -7.05
N ASP A 63 5.51 -16.10 -7.45
CA ASP A 63 4.53 -16.83 -6.63
C ASP A 63 4.32 -16.21 -5.23
N HIS A 64 4.54 -14.89 -5.13
CA HIS A 64 4.46 -14.14 -3.87
C HIS A 64 4.07 -12.69 -4.17
N ASP A 65 2.94 -12.25 -3.67
CA ASP A 65 2.34 -10.94 -3.97
C ASP A 65 3.22 -9.76 -3.52
N MET A 66 3.72 -9.78 -2.30
CA MET A 66 4.60 -8.72 -1.79
C MET A 66 5.93 -8.67 -2.54
N ALA A 67 6.54 -9.81 -2.87
CA ALA A 67 7.76 -9.84 -3.67
C ALA A 67 7.54 -9.25 -5.06
N ALA A 68 6.42 -9.58 -5.70
CA ALA A 68 6.05 -9.01 -6.99
C ALA A 68 5.84 -7.49 -6.92
N PHE A 69 5.15 -7.01 -5.88
CA PHE A 69 4.94 -5.59 -5.65
C PHE A 69 6.26 -4.84 -5.45
N VAL A 70 7.14 -5.35 -4.61
CA VAL A 70 8.46 -4.76 -4.35
C VAL A 70 9.30 -4.70 -5.63
N ASP A 71 9.30 -5.76 -6.44
CA ASP A 71 10.01 -5.79 -7.71
C ASP A 71 9.53 -4.69 -8.66
N VAL A 72 8.22 -4.54 -8.81
CA VAL A 72 7.62 -3.52 -9.70
C VAL A 72 7.92 -2.11 -9.18
N LEU A 73 7.72 -1.86 -7.88
CA LEU A 73 7.94 -0.55 -7.29
C LEU A 73 9.43 -0.15 -7.34
N SER A 74 10.32 -1.06 -6.99
CA SER A 74 11.78 -0.83 -7.03
C SER A 74 12.28 -0.55 -8.43
N ALA A 75 11.79 -1.27 -9.43
CA ALA A 75 12.15 -1.03 -10.83
C ALA A 75 11.74 0.37 -11.28
N SER A 76 10.60 0.88 -10.86
CA SER A 76 10.14 2.23 -11.22
C SER A 76 10.98 3.34 -10.55
N ALA A 77 11.55 3.08 -9.37
CA ALA A 77 12.41 4.02 -8.66
C ALA A 77 13.85 4.09 -9.23
N GLY A 78 14.23 3.11 -10.05
CA GLY A 78 15.59 3.04 -10.59
C GLY A 78 16.63 2.70 -9.50
N PRO A 79 17.83 3.33 -9.50
CA PRO A 79 18.90 2.99 -8.55
C PRO A 79 18.51 3.17 -7.08
N GLY A 80 17.65 4.13 -6.76
CA GLY A 80 17.11 4.34 -5.40
C GLY A 80 16.23 3.20 -4.91
N GLY A 81 15.68 2.41 -5.82
CA GLY A 81 14.80 1.28 -5.51
C GLY A 81 15.43 0.20 -4.65
N ARG A 82 16.77 0.13 -4.57
CA ARG A 82 17.48 -0.82 -3.69
C ARG A 82 17.14 -0.67 -2.21
N TRP A 83 16.64 0.48 -1.80
CA TRP A 83 16.25 0.77 -0.43
C TRP A 83 14.83 0.33 -0.09
N ILE A 84 13.98 0.12 -1.12
CA ILE A 84 12.61 -0.35 -0.92
C ILE A 84 12.65 -1.77 -0.34
N HIS A 85 11.90 -2.00 0.71
CA HIS A 85 11.81 -3.27 1.45
C HIS A 85 13.10 -3.68 2.18
N TYR A 86 14.07 -2.79 2.29
CA TYR A 86 15.33 -3.08 2.97
C TYR A 86 15.10 -3.29 4.47
N GLY A 87 15.46 -4.48 4.95
CA GLY A 87 15.30 -4.84 6.36
C GLY A 87 13.87 -5.15 6.81
N LEU A 88 12.89 -5.12 5.89
CA LEU A 88 11.51 -5.45 6.19
C LEU A 88 11.18 -6.91 5.81
N THR A 89 10.22 -7.48 6.50
CA THR A 89 9.53 -8.70 6.06
C THR A 89 8.15 -8.36 5.51
N SER A 90 7.54 -9.28 4.77
CA SER A 90 6.21 -9.06 4.16
C SER A 90 5.16 -8.65 5.18
N SER A 91 5.13 -9.27 6.36
CA SER A 91 4.16 -8.93 7.42
C SER A 91 4.29 -7.51 7.95
N ASP A 92 5.50 -6.95 7.99
CA ASP A 92 5.71 -5.55 8.41
C ASP A 92 4.91 -4.59 7.51
N VAL A 93 4.87 -4.88 6.21
CA VAL A 93 4.15 -4.06 5.23
C VAL A 93 2.66 -4.41 5.20
N LEU A 94 2.32 -5.70 5.12
CA LEU A 94 0.94 -6.17 5.02
C LEU A 94 0.09 -5.74 6.22
N ASP A 95 0.59 -5.95 7.44
CA ASP A 95 -0.16 -5.67 8.66
C ASP A 95 -0.28 -4.16 8.91
N THR A 96 0.78 -3.40 8.66
CA THR A 96 0.75 -1.93 8.78
C THR A 96 -0.18 -1.30 7.76
N ALA A 97 -0.12 -1.76 6.52
CA ALA A 97 -1.01 -1.29 5.46
C ALA A 97 -2.48 -1.63 5.75
N LEU A 98 -2.75 -2.84 6.26
CA LEU A 98 -4.10 -3.22 6.69
C LEU A 98 -4.61 -2.29 7.80
N ALA A 99 -3.77 -1.93 8.77
CA ALA A 99 -4.11 -0.98 9.81
C ALA A 99 -4.49 0.40 9.25
N LEU A 100 -3.78 0.87 8.22
CA LEU A 100 -4.12 2.11 7.50
C LEU A 100 -5.49 2.01 6.81
N GLN A 101 -5.79 0.89 6.16
CA GLN A 101 -7.08 0.67 5.52
C GLN A 101 -8.22 0.59 6.54
N ILE A 102 -8.03 -0.10 7.66
CA ILE A 102 -8.99 -0.18 8.77
C ILE A 102 -9.25 1.21 9.34
N LYS A 103 -8.22 2.02 9.55
CA LYS A 103 -8.36 3.40 10.02
C LYS A 103 -9.23 4.22 9.06
N ARG A 104 -8.95 4.17 7.76
CA ARG A 104 -9.74 4.87 6.72
C ARG A 104 -11.19 4.40 6.69
N ALA A 105 -11.42 3.11 6.77
CA ALA A 105 -12.77 2.54 6.85
C ALA A 105 -13.52 3.02 8.10
N GLY A 106 -12.85 3.05 9.24
CA GLY A 106 -13.39 3.56 10.50
C GLY A 106 -13.78 5.04 10.44
N GLU A 107 -12.99 5.86 9.75
CA GLU A 107 -13.30 7.28 9.52
C GLU A 107 -14.56 7.48 8.68
N ILE A 108 -14.86 6.55 7.76
CA ILE A 108 -16.09 6.56 6.96
C ILE A 108 -17.30 6.09 7.78
N ILE A 109 -17.14 5.06 8.60
CA ILE A 109 -18.23 4.44 9.36
C ILE A 109 -18.65 5.31 10.57
N ARG A 110 -17.70 5.94 11.24
CA ARG A 110 -17.90 6.67 12.51
C ARG A 110 -18.96 7.78 12.46
N PRO A 111 -19.05 8.61 11.40
CA PRO A 111 -20.14 9.60 11.30
C PRO A 111 -21.53 8.96 11.27
N GLY A 112 -21.67 7.83 10.57
CA GLY A 112 -22.95 7.10 10.48
C GLY A 112 -23.39 6.54 11.82
N THR A 113 -22.48 6.00 12.62
CA THR A 113 -22.79 5.51 13.97
C THR A 113 -23.17 6.62 14.93
N ARG A 114 -22.56 7.79 14.81
CA ARG A 114 -22.91 8.98 15.60
C ARG A 114 -24.27 9.59 15.24
N ALA A 115 -24.66 9.45 13.97
CA ALA A 115 -25.95 9.92 13.48
C ALA A 115 -27.10 8.95 13.77
N CYS A 116 -26.78 7.71 14.22
CA CYS A 116 -27.79 6.72 14.56
C CYS A 116 -28.50 7.15 15.86
N PRO A 117 -29.88 7.28 15.87
CA PRO A 117 -30.57 7.65 17.08
C PRO A 117 -30.38 6.59 18.16
N ALA A 118 -30.21 7.05 19.41
CA ALA A 118 -30.24 6.16 20.57
C ALA A 118 -31.60 5.50 20.64
N GLY A 119 -31.66 4.16 20.57
CA GLY A 119 -32.91 3.38 20.67
C GLY A 119 -33.53 3.43 22.06
#